data_2907e61c986351392b691960bb9770a6
#
_entry.id   2907e61c986351392b691960bb9770a6
#
_cell.length_a   1.000
_cell.length_b   1.000
_cell.length_c   1.000
_cell.angle_alpha   90.00
_cell.angle_beta   90.00
_cell.angle_gamma   90.00
#
_symmetry.space_group_name_H-M   'P 1'
#
loop_
_entity.id
_entity.type
_entity.pdbx_description
1 polymer ?
#
loop_
_entity_poly.entity_id
_entity_poly.type
_entity_poly.pdbx_seq_one_letter_code
_entity_poly.pdbx_strand_id
1 'polypeptide(L)'
;MEAKIRRFMSRLGDKLALVSFKNQWLLQRVTALLLVPLVVWLGVFFHYGLTASYPEFREWLLGPLSLACLFIFLGVVVSHSYLGLKVIIEDYITDQQFQEQLMLASLWGFGLLGVSVVGAVIILFFRV
;
A
#
# COMPACT_ATOMS: atom_id res chain seq x y z
N MET A 1 7.83 3.02 -44.16
CA MET A 1 7.75 1.96 -43.14
C MET A 1 7.96 2.51 -41.74
N GLU A 2 8.98 3.28 -41.48
CA GLU A 2 9.25 3.91 -40.17
C GLU A 2 8.11 4.79 -39.64
N ALA A 3 7.50 5.60 -40.47
CA ALA A 3 6.38 6.47 -40.07
C ALA A 3 5.11 5.69 -39.64
N LYS A 4 4.89 4.50 -40.19
CA LYS A 4 3.79 3.59 -39.79
C LYS A 4 4.08 2.95 -38.43
N ILE A 5 5.31 2.51 -38.21
CA ILE A 5 5.74 1.90 -36.95
C ILE A 5 5.70 2.95 -35.84
N ARG A 6 6.19 4.15 -36.09
CA ARG A 6 6.16 5.26 -35.11
C ARG A 6 4.75 5.65 -34.71
N ARG A 7 3.80 5.73 -35.66
CA ARG A 7 2.37 5.97 -35.41
C ARG A 7 1.71 4.80 -34.65
N PHE A 8 2.07 3.59 -34.94
CA PHE A 8 1.57 2.42 -34.21
C PHE A 8 2.06 2.44 -32.75
N MET A 9 3.34 2.67 -32.53
CA MET A 9 3.94 2.74 -31.21
C MET A 9 3.36 3.88 -30.35
N SER A 10 3.12 5.06 -30.94
CA SER A 10 2.48 6.16 -30.22
C SER A 10 1.05 5.83 -29.81
N ARG A 11 0.25 5.24 -30.69
CA ARG A 11 -1.13 4.80 -30.36
C ARG A 11 -1.17 3.70 -29.31
N LEU A 12 -0.16 2.82 -29.32
CA LEU A 12 -0.04 1.77 -28.29
C LEU A 12 0.32 2.39 -26.95
N GLY A 13 1.26 3.35 -26.93
CA GLY A 13 1.63 4.09 -25.74
C GLY A 13 0.47 4.85 -25.13
N ASP A 14 -0.33 5.55 -25.94
CA ASP A 14 -1.53 6.26 -25.49
C ASP A 14 -2.58 5.33 -24.89
N LYS A 15 -2.81 4.18 -25.52
CA LYS A 15 -3.75 3.17 -25.00
C LYS A 15 -3.27 2.56 -23.68
N LEU A 16 -1.98 2.24 -23.57
CA LEU A 16 -1.39 1.71 -22.34
C LEU A 16 -1.43 2.74 -21.22
N ALA A 17 -1.17 4.01 -21.50
CA ALA A 17 -1.26 5.09 -20.54
C ALA A 17 -2.71 5.27 -20.03
N LEU A 18 -3.72 5.21 -20.90
CA LEU A 18 -5.14 5.28 -20.51
C LEU A 18 -5.58 4.09 -19.66
N VAL A 19 -5.12 2.88 -20.01
CA VAL A 19 -5.40 1.67 -19.22
C VAL A 19 -4.74 1.76 -17.86
N SER A 20 -3.49 2.23 -17.79
CA SER A 20 -2.77 2.44 -16.54
C SER A 20 -3.45 3.47 -15.64
N PHE A 21 -3.92 4.59 -16.21
CA PHE A 21 -4.65 5.62 -15.47
C PHE A 21 -5.99 5.10 -14.91
N LYS A 22 -6.77 4.40 -15.71
CA LYS A 22 -8.04 3.78 -15.25
C LYS A 22 -7.81 2.76 -14.15
N ASN A 23 -6.77 1.94 -14.27
CA ASN A 23 -6.42 0.94 -13.26
C ASN A 23 -5.98 1.59 -11.95
N GLN A 24 -5.20 2.66 -11.98
CA GLN A 24 -4.78 3.40 -10.79
C GLN A 24 -5.98 4.06 -10.10
N TRP A 25 -6.88 4.70 -10.84
CA TRP A 25 -8.08 5.31 -10.30
C TRP A 25 -9.01 4.27 -9.65
N LEU A 26 -9.23 3.14 -10.33
CA LEU A 26 -10.05 2.05 -9.80
C LEU A 26 -9.41 1.44 -8.55
N LEU A 27 -8.11 1.18 -8.57
CA LEU A 27 -7.36 0.64 -7.44
C LEU A 27 -7.43 1.56 -6.22
N GLN A 28 -7.34 2.88 -6.42
CA GLN A 28 -7.48 3.87 -5.35
C GLN A 28 -8.86 3.78 -4.68
N ARG A 29 -9.93 3.60 -5.44
CA ARG A 29 -11.30 3.46 -4.92
C ARG A 29 -11.54 2.12 -4.24
N VAL A 30 -11.07 1.03 -4.84
CA VAL A 30 -11.20 -0.31 -4.26
C VAL A 30 -10.43 -0.40 -2.94
N THR A 31 -9.20 0.11 -2.88
CA THR A 31 -8.42 0.13 -1.64
C THR A 31 -9.06 1.01 -0.57
N ALA A 32 -9.68 2.15 -0.94
CA ALA A 32 -10.43 2.98 -0.01
C ALA A 32 -11.62 2.23 0.61
N LEU A 33 -12.38 1.49 -0.20
CA LEU A 33 -13.52 0.69 0.28
C LEU A 33 -13.06 -0.46 1.20
N LEU A 34 -11.94 -1.11 0.87
CA LEU A 34 -11.37 -2.18 1.69
C LEU A 34 -10.83 -1.64 3.03
N LEU A 35 -10.37 -0.40 3.07
CA LEU A 35 -9.90 0.22 4.31
C LEU A 35 -11.02 0.41 5.32
N VAL A 36 -12.27 0.59 4.91
CA VAL A 36 -13.40 0.81 5.85
C VAL A 36 -13.52 -0.32 6.88
N PRO A 37 -13.71 -1.60 6.49
CA PRO A 37 -13.77 -2.70 7.46
C PRO A 37 -12.42 -2.94 8.16
N LEU A 38 -11.31 -2.70 7.48
CA LEU A 38 -9.97 -2.88 8.06
C LEU A 38 -9.64 -1.85 9.14
N VAL A 39 -10.15 -0.62 9.04
CA VAL A 39 -10.02 0.39 10.09
C VAL A 39 -10.84 0.01 11.34
N VAL A 40 -12.01 -0.61 11.16
CA VAL A 40 -12.77 -1.17 12.29
C VAL A 40 -11.95 -2.27 12.98
N TRP A 41 -11.37 -3.19 12.21
CA TRP A 41 -10.46 -4.19 12.75
C TRP A 41 -9.24 -3.56 13.46
N LEU A 42 -8.67 -2.51 12.91
CA LEU A 42 -7.58 -1.76 13.54
C LEU A 42 -7.99 -1.18 14.92
N GLY A 43 -9.23 -0.72 15.05
CA GLY A 43 -9.79 -0.31 16.34
C GLY A 43 -9.81 -1.45 17.36
N VAL A 44 -10.19 -2.66 16.94
CA VAL A 44 -10.12 -3.87 17.78
C VAL A 44 -8.67 -4.22 18.13
N PHE A 45 -7.74 -4.10 17.19
CA PHE A 45 -6.31 -4.31 17.41
C PHE A 45 -5.77 -3.39 18.52
N PHE A 46 -6.08 -2.10 18.46
CA PHE A 46 -5.65 -1.14 19.49
C PHE A 46 -6.34 -1.41 20.83
N HIS A 47 -7.62 -1.77 20.82
CA HIS A 47 -8.32 -2.11 22.02
C HIS A 47 -7.65 -3.28 22.77
N TYR A 48 -7.38 -4.38 22.08
CA TYR A 48 -6.66 -5.52 22.66
C TYR A 48 -5.23 -5.17 23.08
N GLY A 49 -4.51 -4.39 22.28
CA GLY A 49 -3.15 -3.95 22.59
C GLY A 49 -3.05 -3.09 23.85
N LEU A 50 -4.11 -2.39 24.22
CA LEU A 50 -4.16 -1.50 25.39
C LEU A 50 -4.75 -2.16 26.62
N THR A 51 -5.62 -3.19 26.48
CA THR A 51 -6.41 -3.75 27.59
C THR A 51 -6.05 -5.18 27.93
N ALA A 52 -5.58 -5.99 26.98
CA ALA A 52 -5.22 -7.38 27.22
C ALA A 52 -3.81 -7.50 27.81
N SER A 53 -3.56 -8.62 28.50
CA SER A 53 -2.19 -8.98 28.89
C SER A 53 -1.35 -9.35 27.68
N TYR A 54 -0.02 -9.28 27.80
CA TYR A 54 0.89 -9.62 26.70
C TYR A 54 0.65 -11.03 26.11
N PRO A 55 0.49 -12.10 26.92
CA PRO A 55 0.20 -13.42 26.39
C PRO A 55 -1.13 -13.49 25.61
N GLU A 56 -2.19 -12.87 26.12
CA GLU A 56 -3.51 -12.84 25.48
C GLU A 56 -3.46 -12.07 24.15
N PHE A 57 -2.82 -10.89 24.14
CA PHE A 57 -2.65 -10.11 22.92
C PHE A 57 -1.85 -10.88 21.88
N ARG A 58 -0.76 -11.54 22.29
CA ARG A 58 0.09 -12.34 21.41
C ARG A 58 -0.70 -13.50 20.78
N GLU A 59 -1.44 -14.27 21.59
CA GLU A 59 -2.25 -15.37 21.11
C GLU A 59 -3.32 -14.91 20.12
N TRP A 60 -4.00 -13.81 20.44
CA TRP A 60 -5.00 -13.24 19.56
C TRP A 60 -4.38 -12.73 18.24
N LEU A 61 -3.25 -12.02 18.30
CA LEU A 61 -2.60 -11.46 17.11
C LEU A 61 -2.04 -12.54 16.19
N LEU A 62 -1.47 -13.60 16.76
CA LEU A 62 -0.91 -14.71 15.98
C LEU A 62 -1.99 -15.69 15.48
N GLY A 63 -3.24 -15.49 15.85
CA GLY A 63 -4.36 -16.22 15.27
C GLY A 63 -4.48 -15.99 13.76
N PRO A 64 -4.94 -16.98 12.99
CA PRO A 64 -4.92 -16.92 11.53
C PRO A 64 -5.75 -15.75 10.97
N LEU A 65 -6.88 -15.43 11.61
CA LEU A 65 -7.73 -14.31 11.21
C LEU A 65 -7.05 -12.95 11.43
N SER A 66 -6.47 -12.76 12.62
CA SER A 66 -5.79 -11.50 12.97
C SER A 66 -4.55 -11.27 12.12
N LEU A 67 -3.76 -12.33 11.87
CA LEU A 67 -2.62 -12.26 10.95
C LEU A 67 -3.04 -11.92 9.52
N ALA A 68 -4.10 -12.56 9.01
CA ALA A 68 -4.63 -12.26 7.69
C ALA A 68 -5.09 -10.79 7.60
N CYS A 69 -5.84 -10.31 8.57
CA CYS A 69 -6.27 -8.91 8.63
C CYS A 69 -5.08 -7.94 8.70
N LEU A 70 -4.05 -8.26 9.47
CA LEU A 70 -2.83 -7.44 9.59
C LEU A 70 -2.11 -7.29 8.24
N PHE A 71 -1.88 -8.41 7.54
CA PHE A 71 -1.18 -8.38 6.26
C PHE A 71 -2.02 -7.75 5.14
N ILE A 72 -3.33 -8.02 5.11
CA ILE A 72 -4.24 -7.38 4.17
C ILE A 72 -4.30 -5.88 4.46
N PHE A 73 -4.43 -5.46 5.71
CA PHE A 73 -4.40 -4.05 6.10
C PHE A 73 -3.12 -3.37 5.64
N LEU A 74 -1.96 -3.98 5.91
CA LEU A 74 -0.66 -3.43 5.50
C LEU A 74 -0.58 -3.27 3.97
N GLY A 75 -0.95 -4.29 3.21
CA GLY A 75 -0.95 -4.24 1.75
C GLY A 75 -1.90 -3.18 1.20
N VAL A 76 -3.11 -3.10 1.72
CA VAL A 76 -4.14 -2.14 1.28
C VAL A 76 -3.76 -0.71 1.66
N VAL A 77 -3.32 -0.46 2.90
CA VAL A 77 -2.96 0.89 3.34
C VAL A 77 -1.73 1.43 2.61
N VAL A 78 -0.72 0.59 2.39
CA VAL A 78 0.47 0.98 1.63
C VAL A 78 0.11 1.30 0.18
N SER A 79 -0.68 0.46 -0.48
CA SER A 79 -1.12 0.68 -1.86
C SER A 79 -1.96 1.96 -1.98
N HIS A 80 -2.92 2.15 -1.08
CA HIS A 80 -3.78 3.33 -1.07
C HIS A 80 -2.99 4.62 -0.82
N SER A 81 -2.09 4.60 0.15
CA SER A 81 -1.25 5.75 0.49
C SER A 81 -0.26 6.09 -0.62
N TYR A 82 0.36 5.08 -1.23
CA TYR A 82 1.28 5.29 -2.35
C TYR A 82 0.58 5.91 -3.55
N LEU A 83 -0.59 5.38 -3.94
CA LEU A 83 -1.37 5.92 -5.05
C LEU A 83 -1.86 7.34 -4.78
N GLY A 84 -2.31 7.62 -3.55
CA GLY A 84 -2.72 8.96 -3.15
C GLY A 84 -1.56 9.96 -3.15
N LEU A 85 -0.42 9.55 -2.62
CA LEU A 85 0.79 10.37 -2.61
C LEU A 85 1.31 10.64 -4.02
N LYS A 86 1.25 9.65 -4.90
CA LYS A 86 1.63 9.80 -6.31
C LYS A 86 0.82 10.91 -7.00
N VAL A 87 -0.50 10.91 -6.84
CA VAL A 87 -1.37 11.95 -7.42
C VAL A 87 -0.98 13.34 -6.90
N ILE A 88 -0.75 13.47 -5.59
CA ILE A 88 -0.34 14.75 -4.99
C ILE A 88 1.00 15.22 -5.54
N ILE A 89 1.98 14.34 -5.64
CA ILE A 89 3.31 14.67 -6.17
C ILE A 89 3.22 15.12 -7.63
N GLU A 90 2.45 14.39 -8.46
CA GLU A 90 2.27 14.72 -9.87
C GLU A 90 1.53 16.05 -10.08
N ASP A 91 0.56 16.38 -9.23
CA ASP A 91 -0.25 17.60 -9.36
C ASP A 91 0.48 18.86 -8.85
N TYR A 92 1.29 18.75 -7.79
CA TYR A 92 1.89 19.92 -7.14
C TYR A 92 3.36 20.15 -7.45
N ILE A 93 4.06 19.16 -7.98
CA ILE A 93 5.49 19.26 -8.28
C ILE A 93 5.69 19.27 -9.79
N THR A 94 6.23 20.36 -10.32
CA THR A 94 6.45 20.55 -11.76
C THR A 94 7.80 20.00 -12.23
N ASP A 95 8.79 19.88 -11.34
CA ASP A 95 10.10 19.33 -11.66
C ASP A 95 10.06 17.79 -11.66
N GLN A 96 10.22 17.22 -12.85
CA GLN A 96 10.17 15.76 -13.06
C GLN A 96 11.24 15.02 -12.25
N GLN A 97 12.45 15.56 -12.15
CA GLN A 97 13.53 14.92 -11.39
C GLN A 97 13.21 14.87 -9.90
N PHE A 98 12.62 15.93 -9.38
CA PHE A 98 12.19 15.98 -7.98
C PHE A 98 10.98 15.07 -7.71
N GLN A 99 10.03 14.96 -8.66
CA GLN A 99 8.95 13.99 -8.58
C GLN A 99 9.48 12.55 -8.42
N GLU A 100 10.43 12.15 -9.28
CA GLU A 100 11.02 10.81 -9.25
C GLU A 100 11.73 10.52 -7.92
N GLN A 101 12.44 11.49 -7.37
CA GLN A 101 13.11 11.36 -6.06
C GLN A 101 12.11 11.18 -4.92
N LEU A 102 11.01 11.94 -4.91
CA LEU A 102 9.95 11.83 -3.91
C LEU A 102 9.21 10.49 -4.01
N MET A 103 8.94 10.02 -5.22
CA MET A 103 8.32 8.72 -5.45
C MET A 103 9.22 7.59 -4.96
N LEU A 104 10.52 7.66 -5.23
CA LEU A 104 11.50 6.69 -4.75
C LEU A 104 11.62 6.72 -3.22
N ALA A 105 11.68 7.90 -2.61
CA ALA A 105 11.69 8.06 -1.16
C ALA A 105 10.43 7.47 -0.50
N SER A 106 9.27 7.64 -1.12
CA SER A 106 8.00 7.06 -0.66
C SER A 106 8.03 5.53 -0.69
N LEU A 107 8.55 4.94 -1.77
CA LEU A 107 8.71 3.49 -1.89
C LEU A 107 9.63 2.93 -0.80
N TRP A 108 10.76 3.57 -0.54
CA TRP A 108 11.66 3.19 0.55
C TRP A 108 11.00 3.32 1.92
N GLY A 109 10.27 4.41 2.16
CA GLY A 109 9.54 4.62 3.41
C GLY A 109 8.50 3.54 3.67
N PHE A 110 7.65 3.22 2.69
CA PHE A 110 6.66 2.15 2.80
C PHE A 110 7.30 0.76 2.88
N GLY A 111 8.39 0.53 2.15
CA GLY A 111 9.16 -0.72 2.22
C GLY A 111 9.73 -0.96 3.61
N LEU A 112 10.37 0.04 4.22
CA LEU A 112 10.89 -0.04 5.59
C LEU A 112 9.79 -0.29 6.61
N LEU A 113 8.65 0.39 6.47
CA LEU A 113 7.49 0.17 7.33
C LEU A 113 6.99 -1.27 7.22
N GLY A 114 6.84 -1.79 6.00
CA GLY A 114 6.43 -3.18 5.77
C GLY A 114 7.40 -4.19 6.38
N VAL A 115 8.70 -4.02 6.17
CA VAL A 115 9.74 -4.89 6.75
C VAL A 115 9.72 -4.82 8.28
N SER A 116 9.52 -3.64 8.86
CA SER A 116 9.43 -3.47 10.31
C SER A 116 8.25 -4.22 10.91
N VAL A 117 7.07 -4.16 10.28
CA VAL A 117 5.88 -4.88 10.75
C VAL A 117 6.08 -6.38 10.63
N VAL A 118 6.58 -6.87 9.51
CA VAL A 118 6.88 -8.30 9.31
C VAL A 118 7.91 -8.78 10.32
N GLY A 119 8.97 -8.02 10.54
CA GLY A 119 9.99 -8.31 11.53
C GLY A 119 9.42 -8.40 12.96
N ALA A 120 8.54 -7.47 13.33
CA ALA A 120 7.86 -7.48 14.64
C ALA A 120 6.99 -8.74 14.81
N VAL A 121 6.24 -9.14 13.78
CA VAL A 121 5.42 -10.37 13.81
C VAL A 121 6.30 -11.61 13.95
N ILE A 122 7.44 -11.67 13.24
CA ILE A 122 8.40 -12.78 13.34
C ILE A 122 8.97 -12.86 14.77
N ILE A 123 9.38 -11.74 15.35
CA ILE A 123 9.88 -11.68 16.72
C ILE A 123 8.81 -12.18 17.71
N LEU A 124 7.56 -11.72 17.56
CA LEU A 124 6.45 -12.17 18.40
C LEU A 124 6.17 -13.67 18.25
N PHE A 125 6.32 -14.21 17.05
CA PHE A 125 6.12 -15.64 16.78
C PHE A 125 7.16 -16.51 17.49
N PHE A 126 8.44 -16.12 17.44
CA PHE A 126 9.55 -16.89 18.01
C PHE A 126 9.85 -16.58 19.50
N ARG A 127 9.28 -15.50 20.02
CA ARG A 127 9.42 -15.17 21.43
C ARG A 127 8.46 -16.01 22.27
N VAL A 128 8.99 -17.02 22.88
CA VAL A 128 8.24 -17.91 23.81
C VAL A 128 8.11 -17.26 25.17
#